data_4687c793784c55deae24ab13c432154e
#
_entry.id   4687c793784c55deae24ab13c432154e
#
_cell.length_a   1.000
_cell.length_b   1.000
_cell.length_c   1.000
_cell.angle_alpha   90.00
_cell.angle_beta   90.00
_cell.angle_gamma   90.00
#
_symmetry.space_group_name_H-M   'P 1'
#
loop_
_entity.id
_entity.type
_entity.pdbx_description
1 polymer ?
#
loop_
_entity_poly.entity_id
_entity_poly.type
_entity_poly.pdbx_seq_one_letter_code
_entity_poly.pdbx_strand_id
1 'polypeptide(L)'
;MISEQQKPVESGFGAKTEPSEVLDGIDLNGKVALVTGGYSGIGLETARGLKDAGARVIVPARRTDVAKSELSGVVDEEDILEMDLADPASVNRFVSDFQNSETSLDILINNAAVMACPQMPTKEGWDLQFAVNHIGHFILTKGLLPIMAKSSEARIVTLSSTGHKLSGIQWEDVHFEESYDKWKAYGQSKTAASLLAVEISNKMKNEGIKTYSVHPGGIFTPLQRHLEKEEMIALGWLGEDGELSEMAAANFKSTTQGAATSLWCATSPMLNDVSGVYCENCDVAARQEDGPMARYIGVADWAVDTDEASKLWELTEHTLASLS
;
A
#
# COMPACT_ATOMS: atom_id res chain seq x y z
N MET A 1 14.35 -15.63 5.73
CA MET A 1 14.26 -16.50 4.50
C MET A 1 13.16 -15.98 3.58
N ILE A 2 13.31 -16.15 2.24
CA ILE A 2 12.30 -15.71 1.27
C ILE A 2 11.34 -16.87 0.98
N SER A 3 10.03 -16.56 0.89
CA SER A 3 9.01 -17.56 0.57
C SER A 3 9.21 -18.17 -0.82
N GLU A 4 9.04 -19.48 -0.94
CA GLU A 4 9.02 -20.19 -2.25
C GLU A 4 7.85 -19.74 -3.15
N GLN A 5 6.85 -19.09 -2.56
CA GLN A 5 5.71 -18.50 -3.29
C GLN A 5 6.07 -17.20 -4.02
N GLN A 6 7.24 -16.57 -3.73
CA GLN A 6 7.68 -15.34 -4.41
C GLN A 6 8.18 -15.65 -5.83
N LYS A 7 7.26 -16.00 -6.70
CA LYS A 7 7.49 -16.30 -8.13
C LYS A 7 6.21 -16.06 -8.94
N PRO A 8 6.30 -15.65 -10.20
CA PRO A 8 5.14 -15.44 -11.07
C PRO A 8 4.18 -16.63 -11.08
N VAL A 9 2.89 -16.32 -11.06
CA VAL A 9 1.80 -17.32 -11.20
C VAL A 9 1.27 -17.37 -12.63
N GLU A 10 1.87 -16.59 -13.54
CA GLU A 10 1.50 -16.50 -14.96
C GLU A 10 0.03 -16.11 -15.13
N SER A 11 -0.36 -14.98 -14.51
CA SER A 11 -1.75 -14.50 -14.46
C SER A 11 -2.38 -14.24 -15.83
N GLY A 12 -1.58 -14.02 -16.86
CA GLY A 12 -2.04 -13.61 -18.19
C GLY A 12 -2.29 -12.10 -18.32
N PHE A 13 -2.23 -11.36 -17.23
CA PHE A 13 -2.34 -9.90 -17.19
C PHE A 13 -0.97 -9.21 -17.36
N GLY A 14 -0.94 -7.87 -17.33
CA GLY A 14 0.30 -7.12 -17.53
C GLY A 14 0.23 -5.67 -17.07
N ALA A 15 1.25 -4.90 -17.48
CA ALA A 15 1.43 -3.52 -17.01
C ALA A 15 0.30 -2.57 -17.41
N LYS A 16 -0.41 -2.82 -18.48
CA LYS A 16 -1.49 -1.97 -19.02
C LYS A 16 -2.89 -2.54 -18.78
N THR A 17 -2.99 -3.59 -17.97
CA THR A 17 -4.29 -4.18 -17.58
C THR A 17 -5.14 -3.17 -16.82
N GLU A 18 -6.42 -3.12 -17.18
CA GLU A 18 -7.41 -2.23 -16.56
C GLU A 18 -8.19 -2.96 -15.44
N PRO A 19 -8.79 -2.21 -14.48
CA PRO A 19 -9.63 -2.79 -13.43
C PRO A 19 -10.75 -3.70 -13.93
N SER A 20 -11.39 -3.34 -15.04
CA SER A 20 -12.48 -4.14 -15.63
C SER A 20 -12.03 -5.53 -16.08
N GLU A 21 -10.76 -5.70 -16.44
CA GLU A 21 -10.22 -7.00 -16.87
C GLU A 21 -9.98 -7.92 -15.67
N VAL A 22 -9.40 -7.39 -14.58
CA VAL A 22 -9.12 -8.18 -13.36
C VAL A 22 -10.36 -8.44 -12.51
N LEU A 23 -11.41 -7.63 -12.70
CA LEU A 23 -12.68 -7.76 -11.98
C LEU A 23 -13.75 -8.49 -12.81
N ASP A 24 -13.44 -8.93 -14.02
CA ASP A 24 -14.39 -9.67 -14.84
C ASP A 24 -14.83 -10.97 -14.12
N GLY A 25 -16.13 -11.12 -13.94
CA GLY A 25 -16.74 -12.24 -13.21
C GLY A 25 -16.56 -12.21 -11.67
N ILE A 26 -15.97 -11.17 -11.10
CA ILE A 26 -15.84 -11.00 -9.65
C ILE A 26 -17.12 -10.38 -9.08
N ASP A 27 -17.69 -11.03 -8.07
CA ASP A 27 -18.86 -10.55 -7.32
C ASP A 27 -18.48 -10.28 -5.86
N LEU A 28 -18.54 -9.01 -5.47
CA LEU A 28 -18.25 -8.55 -4.10
C LEU A 28 -19.51 -8.13 -3.33
N ASN A 29 -20.70 -8.50 -3.79
CA ASN A 29 -21.94 -8.22 -3.05
C ASN A 29 -21.88 -8.79 -1.64
N GLY A 30 -22.20 -7.94 -0.66
CA GLY A 30 -22.15 -8.29 0.77
C GLY A 30 -20.74 -8.27 1.38
N LYS A 31 -19.70 -7.92 0.62
CA LYS A 31 -18.34 -7.72 1.11
C LYS A 31 -18.12 -6.29 1.57
N VAL A 32 -17.30 -6.13 2.62
CA VAL A 32 -16.89 -4.83 3.15
C VAL A 32 -15.40 -4.62 2.84
N ALA A 33 -15.08 -3.51 2.21
CA ALA A 33 -13.72 -3.10 1.87
C ALA A 33 -13.36 -1.78 2.55
N LEU A 34 -12.13 -1.65 3.03
CA LEU A 34 -11.57 -0.41 3.58
C LEU A 34 -10.35 0.01 2.75
N VAL A 35 -10.35 1.27 2.25
CA VAL A 35 -9.28 1.80 1.40
C VAL A 35 -8.71 3.08 1.99
N THR A 36 -7.49 3.05 2.55
CA THR A 36 -6.83 4.26 3.02
C THR A 36 -6.40 5.13 1.83
N GLY A 37 -6.63 6.45 1.92
CA GLY A 37 -6.35 7.35 0.80
C GLY A 37 -7.22 7.09 -0.43
N GLY A 38 -8.37 6.46 -0.26
CA GLY A 38 -9.31 6.08 -1.33
C GLY A 38 -10.00 7.24 -2.05
N TYR A 39 -9.65 8.49 -1.73
CA TYR A 39 -10.24 9.69 -2.32
C TYR A 39 -9.33 10.41 -3.31
N SER A 40 -8.20 9.85 -3.70
CA SER A 40 -7.34 10.46 -4.72
C SER A 40 -6.47 9.42 -5.45
N GLY A 41 -6.07 9.75 -6.68
CA GLY A 41 -5.13 8.95 -7.46
C GLY A 41 -5.53 7.48 -7.58
N ILE A 42 -4.58 6.58 -7.33
CA ILE A 42 -4.77 5.13 -7.42
C ILE A 42 -5.84 4.64 -6.43
N GLY A 43 -5.86 5.22 -5.22
CA GLY A 43 -6.83 4.85 -4.18
C GLY A 43 -8.27 5.10 -4.61
N LEU A 44 -8.55 6.20 -5.32
CA LEU A 44 -9.87 6.51 -5.84
C LEU A 44 -10.33 5.46 -6.87
N GLU A 45 -9.44 5.09 -7.80
CA GLU A 45 -9.76 4.07 -8.79
C GLU A 45 -9.88 2.67 -8.17
N THR A 46 -9.12 2.39 -7.10
CA THR A 46 -9.28 1.16 -6.31
C THR A 46 -10.63 1.12 -5.61
N ALA A 47 -11.03 2.23 -4.96
CA ALA A 47 -12.33 2.34 -4.30
C ALA A 47 -13.48 2.19 -5.30
N ARG A 48 -13.37 2.84 -6.47
CA ARG A 48 -14.34 2.71 -7.56
C ARG A 48 -14.47 1.27 -8.05
N GLY A 49 -13.34 0.60 -8.36
CA GLY A 49 -13.35 -0.78 -8.82
C GLY A 49 -13.99 -1.75 -7.83
N LEU A 50 -13.70 -1.61 -6.53
CA LEU A 50 -14.34 -2.43 -5.49
C LEU A 50 -15.85 -2.16 -5.38
N LYS A 51 -16.27 -0.89 -5.47
CA LYS A 51 -17.70 -0.51 -5.46
C LYS A 51 -18.43 -1.03 -6.69
N ASP A 52 -17.83 -0.91 -7.87
CA ASP A 52 -18.41 -1.37 -9.13
C ASP A 52 -18.56 -2.91 -9.14
N ALA A 53 -17.68 -3.63 -8.45
CA ALA A 53 -17.79 -5.08 -8.23
C ALA A 53 -18.80 -5.47 -7.13
N GLY A 54 -19.45 -4.51 -6.46
CA GLY A 54 -20.52 -4.73 -5.49
C GLY A 54 -20.15 -4.59 -4.01
N ALA A 55 -18.89 -4.27 -3.66
CA ALA A 55 -18.48 -4.09 -2.28
C ALA A 55 -19.04 -2.79 -1.67
N ARG A 56 -19.35 -2.82 -0.38
CA ARG A 56 -19.43 -1.59 0.43
C ARG A 56 -18.00 -1.12 0.71
N VAL A 57 -17.68 0.11 0.31
CA VAL A 57 -16.33 0.66 0.42
C VAL A 57 -16.29 1.75 1.48
N ILE A 58 -15.46 1.58 2.50
CA ILE A 58 -15.22 2.55 3.57
C ILE A 58 -13.89 3.25 3.32
N VAL A 59 -13.89 4.58 3.37
CA VAL A 59 -12.70 5.39 3.10
C VAL A 59 -12.38 6.27 4.30
N PRO A 60 -11.37 5.90 5.09
CA PRO A 60 -10.86 6.80 6.12
C PRO A 60 -10.05 7.94 5.50
N ALA A 61 -10.29 9.16 5.97
CA ALA A 61 -9.68 10.37 5.46
C ALA A 61 -9.35 11.38 6.57
N ARG A 62 -8.19 12.03 6.45
CA ARG A 62 -7.82 13.13 7.35
C ARG A 62 -8.67 14.39 7.12
N ARG A 63 -9.06 14.62 5.87
CA ARG A 63 -9.92 15.74 5.43
C ARG A 63 -11.19 15.15 4.82
N THR A 64 -12.18 14.91 5.66
CA THR A 64 -13.43 14.27 5.26
C THR A 64 -14.26 15.13 4.31
N ASP A 65 -14.18 16.46 4.41
CA ASP A 65 -14.80 17.40 3.49
C ASP A 65 -14.28 17.24 2.05
N VAL A 66 -12.97 17.17 1.88
CA VAL A 66 -12.33 16.91 0.57
C VAL A 66 -12.69 15.50 0.08
N ALA A 67 -12.61 14.50 0.95
CA ALA A 67 -12.93 13.14 0.57
C ALA A 67 -14.38 12.98 0.11
N LYS A 68 -15.35 13.62 0.76
CA LYS A 68 -16.76 13.64 0.34
C LYS A 68 -16.95 14.27 -1.02
N SER A 69 -16.23 15.34 -1.32
CA SER A 69 -16.27 15.96 -2.65
C SER A 69 -15.73 15.05 -3.74
N GLU A 70 -14.55 14.44 -3.52
CA GLU A 70 -13.87 13.60 -4.51
C GLU A 70 -14.57 12.24 -4.73
N LEU A 71 -15.21 11.71 -3.69
CA LEU A 71 -15.91 10.42 -3.71
C LEU A 71 -17.40 10.53 -4.04
N SER A 72 -17.89 11.73 -4.35
CA SER A 72 -19.30 11.95 -4.71
C SER A 72 -19.74 11.02 -5.84
N GLY A 73 -20.77 10.21 -5.60
CA GLY A 73 -21.25 9.20 -6.55
C GLY A 73 -20.40 7.93 -6.65
N VAL A 74 -19.34 7.79 -5.83
CA VAL A 74 -18.51 6.57 -5.75
C VAL A 74 -18.72 5.86 -4.42
N VAL A 75 -18.67 6.58 -3.31
CA VAL A 75 -18.81 6.04 -1.95
C VAL A 75 -19.88 6.82 -1.21
N ASP A 76 -20.70 6.15 -0.41
CA ASP A 76 -21.72 6.80 0.40
C ASP A 76 -21.07 7.70 1.46
N GLU A 77 -21.64 8.88 1.74
CA GLU A 77 -21.02 9.86 2.65
C GLU A 77 -20.79 9.32 4.07
N GLU A 78 -21.64 8.42 4.52
CA GLU A 78 -21.57 7.74 5.82
C GLU A 78 -20.39 6.77 5.94
N ASP A 79 -19.85 6.31 4.81
CA ASP A 79 -18.67 5.45 4.73
C ASP A 79 -17.36 6.24 4.61
N ILE A 80 -17.42 7.58 4.67
CA ILE A 80 -16.25 8.46 4.71
C ILE A 80 -15.99 8.89 6.14
N LEU A 81 -15.01 8.26 6.78
CA LEU A 81 -14.74 8.39 8.22
C LEU A 81 -13.44 9.15 8.50
N GLU A 82 -13.35 9.81 9.65
CA GLU A 82 -12.14 10.55 10.02
C GLU A 82 -11.03 9.62 10.53
N MET A 83 -9.83 9.74 9.96
CA MET A 83 -8.62 9.10 10.46
C MET A 83 -7.37 9.82 9.94
N ASP A 84 -6.39 10.06 10.81
CA ASP A 84 -5.04 10.51 10.43
C ASP A 84 -4.01 9.41 10.74
N LEU A 85 -3.39 8.87 9.69
CA LEU A 85 -2.35 7.83 9.80
C LEU A 85 -1.07 8.33 10.49
N ALA A 86 -0.84 9.66 10.55
CA ALA A 86 0.28 10.23 11.28
C ALA A 86 0.03 10.35 12.79
N ASP A 87 -1.19 10.10 13.25
CA ASP A 87 -1.58 10.18 14.67
C ASP A 87 -2.04 8.81 15.20
N PRO A 88 -1.21 8.10 15.99
CA PRO A 88 -1.57 6.82 16.58
C PRO A 88 -2.89 6.83 17.35
N ALA A 89 -3.19 7.93 18.05
CA ALA A 89 -4.45 8.04 18.80
C ALA A 89 -5.67 8.13 17.87
N SER A 90 -5.52 8.81 16.72
CA SER A 90 -6.57 8.86 15.69
C SER A 90 -6.82 7.48 15.09
N VAL A 91 -5.76 6.74 14.75
CA VAL A 91 -5.89 5.39 14.19
C VAL A 91 -6.52 4.42 15.20
N ASN A 92 -6.09 4.45 16.47
CA ASN A 92 -6.66 3.59 17.52
C ASN A 92 -8.14 3.89 17.76
N ARG A 93 -8.54 5.17 17.76
CA ARG A 93 -9.95 5.57 17.88
C ARG A 93 -10.76 5.03 16.70
N PHE A 94 -10.29 5.23 15.48
CA PHE A 94 -10.92 4.69 14.28
C PHE A 94 -11.11 3.16 14.36
N VAL A 95 -10.08 2.41 14.76
CA VAL A 95 -10.14 0.95 14.91
C VAL A 95 -11.22 0.56 15.93
N SER A 96 -11.26 1.24 17.09
CA SER A 96 -12.26 0.97 18.12
C SER A 96 -13.69 1.22 17.63
N ASP A 97 -13.91 2.36 16.96
CA ASP A 97 -15.21 2.73 16.43
C ASP A 97 -15.66 1.76 15.32
N PHE A 98 -14.73 1.38 14.44
CA PHE A 98 -14.97 0.41 13.36
C PHE A 98 -15.36 -0.96 13.92
N GLN A 99 -14.65 -1.47 14.92
CA GLN A 99 -14.96 -2.76 15.55
C GLN A 99 -16.32 -2.77 16.28
N ASN A 100 -16.78 -1.61 16.75
CA ASN A 100 -18.07 -1.46 17.40
C ASN A 100 -19.24 -1.34 16.40
N SER A 101 -18.99 -0.78 15.22
CA SER A 101 -20.03 -0.54 14.20
C SER A 101 -20.12 -1.63 13.15
N GLU A 102 -19.01 -2.32 12.84
CA GLU A 102 -18.94 -3.31 11.78
C GLU A 102 -18.86 -4.75 12.31
N THR A 103 -19.43 -5.69 11.57
CA THR A 103 -19.42 -7.11 11.91
C THR A 103 -18.33 -7.91 11.23
N SER A 104 -17.85 -7.44 10.07
CA SER A 104 -16.80 -8.06 9.27
C SER A 104 -16.02 -7.01 8.47
N LEU A 105 -14.83 -7.38 8.06
CA LEU A 105 -14.01 -6.68 7.05
C LEU A 105 -13.38 -7.73 6.15
N ASP A 106 -13.70 -7.69 4.86
CA ASP A 106 -13.21 -8.68 3.90
C ASP A 106 -11.95 -8.23 3.17
N ILE A 107 -11.85 -6.93 2.85
CA ILE A 107 -10.72 -6.38 2.09
C ILE A 107 -10.18 -5.14 2.80
N LEU A 108 -8.87 -5.13 3.08
CA LEU A 108 -8.14 -3.96 3.58
C LEU A 108 -7.08 -3.53 2.57
N ILE A 109 -7.17 -2.31 2.06
CA ILE A 109 -6.18 -1.73 1.16
C ILE A 109 -5.44 -0.59 1.87
N ASN A 110 -4.21 -0.86 2.30
CA ASN A 110 -3.27 0.11 2.85
C ASN A 110 -2.61 0.89 1.71
N ASN A 111 -3.34 1.86 1.13
CA ASN A 111 -2.91 2.59 -0.06
C ASN A 111 -2.32 3.98 0.24
N ALA A 112 -2.79 4.67 1.27
CA ALA A 112 -2.32 6.03 1.57
C ALA A 112 -0.80 6.10 1.73
N ALA A 113 -0.19 7.19 1.21
CA ALA A 113 1.25 7.38 1.36
C ALA A 113 1.68 8.86 1.29
N VAL A 114 2.87 9.09 1.84
CA VAL A 114 3.68 10.30 1.63
C VAL A 114 4.96 9.89 0.93
N MET A 115 5.45 10.68 -0.04
CA MET A 115 6.64 10.37 -0.82
C MET A 115 7.59 11.57 -0.88
N ALA A 116 8.86 11.30 -0.60
CA ALA A 116 9.98 12.24 -0.79
C ALA A 116 9.70 13.66 -0.24
N CYS A 117 8.99 13.75 0.88
CA CYS A 117 8.74 15.02 1.55
C CYS A 117 10.01 15.55 2.23
N PRO A 118 10.11 16.85 2.52
CA PRO A 118 11.14 17.37 3.42
C PRO A 118 11.12 16.66 4.77
N GLN A 119 12.21 16.75 5.55
CA GLN A 119 12.21 16.19 6.90
C GLN A 119 11.12 16.87 7.75
N MET A 120 10.14 16.08 8.13
CA MET A 120 8.96 16.53 8.88
C MET A 120 8.66 15.46 9.95
N PRO A 121 9.17 15.61 11.17
CA PRO A 121 8.86 14.66 12.23
C PRO A 121 7.39 14.81 12.69
N THR A 122 6.78 13.70 13.08
CA THR A 122 5.48 13.70 13.78
C THR A 122 5.64 14.29 15.18
N LYS A 123 4.53 14.43 15.92
CA LYS A 123 4.57 14.88 17.32
C LYS A 123 5.32 13.89 18.25
N GLU A 124 5.42 12.62 17.85
CA GLU A 124 6.19 11.57 18.51
C GLU A 124 7.67 11.61 18.13
N GLY A 125 8.10 12.49 17.23
CA GLY A 125 9.47 12.57 16.72
C GLY A 125 9.80 11.60 15.58
N TRP A 126 8.81 10.86 15.06
CA TRP A 126 9.04 9.88 14.01
C TRP A 126 9.15 10.53 12.61
N ASP A 127 9.95 9.93 11.73
CA ASP A 127 9.94 10.31 10.32
C ASP A 127 8.52 10.18 9.74
N LEU A 128 8.04 11.22 9.06
CA LEU A 128 6.66 11.27 8.57
C LEU A 128 6.36 10.18 7.53
N GLN A 129 7.33 9.85 6.68
CA GLN A 129 7.12 8.81 5.66
C GLN A 129 7.00 7.44 6.32
N PHE A 130 7.84 7.14 7.30
CA PHE A 130 7.76 5.89 8.05
C PHE A 130 6.50 5.84 8.92
N ALA A 131 6.14 6.95 9.57
CA ALA A 131 4.94 7.05 10.40
C ALA A 131 3.66 6.77 9.59
N VAL A 132 3.46 7.46 8.47
CA VAL A 132 2.25 7.32 7.66
C VAL A 132 2.23 6.02 6.86
N ASN A 133 3.35 5.71 6.16
CA ASN A 133 3.37 4.60 5.21
C ASN A 133 3.48 3.23 5.91
N HIS A 134 4.02 3.19 7.15
CA HIS A 134 4.19 1.95 7.91
C HIS A 134 3.49 1.97 9.27
N ILE A 135 3.89 2.83 10.23
CA ILE A 135 3.40 2.72 11.62
C ILE A 135 1.87 2.87 11.68
N GLY A 136 1.29 3.88 11.02
CA GLY A 136 -0.16 4.08 10.98
C GLY A 136 -0.90 2.90 10.37
N HIS A 137 -0.39 2.35 9.26
CA HIS A 137 -0.96 1.15 8.66
C HIS A 137 -0.74 -0.11 9.52
N PHE A 138 0.36 -0.20 10.24
CA PHE A 138 0.59 -1.28 11.21
C PHE A 138 -0.46 -1.27 12.31
N ILE A 139 -0.71 -0.10 12.95
CA ILE A 139 -1.74 0.04 14.00
C ILE A 139 -3.12 -0.33 13.43
N LEU A 140 -3.48 0.25 12.29
CA LEU A 140 -4.75 -0.01 11.62
C LEU A 140 -4.93 -1.51 11.34
N THR A 141 -3.95 -2.10 10.65
CA THR A 141 -4.03 -3.50 10.23
C THR A 141 -4.08 -4.42 11.43
N LYS A 142 -3.13 -4.29 12.38
CA LYS A 142 -3.10 -5.11 13.60
C LYS A 142 -4.41 -5.02 14.38
N GLY A 143 -4.95 -3.80 14.52
CA GLY A 143 -6.23 -3.58 15.21
C GLY A 143 -7.43 -4.22 14.50
N LEU A 144 -7.42 -4.29 13.17
CA LEU A 144 -8.52 -4.85 12.38
C LEU A 144 -8.40 -6.37 12.16
N LEU A 145 -7.27 -7.02 12.44
CA LEU A 145 -7.12 -8.48 12.28
C LEU A 145 -8.25 -9.29 12.97
N PRO A 146 -8.70 -8.96 14.21
CA PRO A 146 -9.76 -9.74 14.85
C PRO A 146 -11.11 -9.70 14.13
N ILE A 147 -11.44 -8.60 13.45
CA ILE A 147 -12.69 -8.51 12.68
C ILE A 147 -12.52 -9.15 11.30
N MET A 148 -11.33 -9.04 10.70
CA MET A 148 -10.99 -9.71 9.43
C MET A 148 -10.97 -11.22 9.56
N ALA A 149 -10.54 -11.78 10.70
CA ALA A 149 -10.55 -13.21 10.96
C ALA A 149 -11.98 -13.82 11.00
N LYS A 150 -13.03 -13.00 11.04
CA LYS A 150 -14.42 -13.46 10.91
C LYS A 150 -14.85 -13.69 9.46
N SER A 151 -14.12 -13.11 8.50
CA SER A 151 -14.34 -13.35 7.07
C SER A 151 -13.67 -14.65 6.63
N SER A 152 -14.34 -15.42 5.79
CA SER A 152 -13.79 -16.67 5.25
C SER A 152 -12.66 -16.45 4.23
N GLU A 153 -12.55 -15.25 3.68
CA GLU A 153 -11.65 -14.93 2.56
C GLU A 153 -11.06 -13.52 2.69
N ALA A 154 -10.60 -13.17 3.90
CA ALA A 154 -10.05 -11.85 4.13
C ALA A 154 -8.73 -11.62 3.38
N ARG A 155 -8.60 -10.43 2.78
CA ARG A 155 -7.40 -10.02 2.04
C ARG A 155 -6.88 -8.65 2.48
N ILE A 156 -5.58 -8.56 2.65
CA ILE A 156 -4.88 -7.32 2.97
C ILE A 156 -3.90 -7.02 1.84
N VAL A 157 -4.01 -5.83 1.27
CA VAL A 157 -3.11 -5.32 0.23
C VAL A 157 -2.41 -4.07 0.73
N THR A 158 -1.09 -4.08 0.76
CA THR A 158 -0.29 -2.95 1.23
C THR A 158 0.52 -2.37 0.07
N LEU A 159 0.35 -1.07 -0.23
CA LEU A 159 1.03 -0.45 -1.36
C LEU A 159 2.49 -0.16 -1.04
N SER A 160 3.36 -0.93 -1.67
CA SER A 160 4.79 -0.71 -1.78
C SER A 160 5.11 0.11 -3.05
N SER A 161 6.32 -0.01 -3.57
CA SER A 161 6.83 0.70 -4.75
C SER A 161 8.16 0.07 -5.17
N THR A 162 8.60 0.28 -6.42
CA THR A 162 10.03 0.08 -6.77
C THR A 162 10.96 0.92 -5.91
N GLY A 163 10.43 1.93 -5.22
CA GLY A 163 11.16 2.71 -4.20
C GLY A 163 11.76 1.85 -3.09
N HIS A 164 11.21 0.66 -2.76
CA HIS A 164 11.79 -0.27 -1.79
C HIS A 164 13.25 -0.65 -2.13
N LYS A 165 13.64 -0.55 -3.39
CA LYS A 165 15.01 -0.84 -3.85
C LYS A 165 16.03 0.25 -3.49
N LEU A 166 15.55 1.43 -3.07
CA LEU A 166 16.41 2.54 -2.65
C LEU A 166 16.97 2.36 -1.24
N SER A 167 16.26 1.61 -0.39
CA SER A 167 16.69 1.37 1.00
C SER A 167 15.99 0.15 1.60
N GLY A 168 16.77 -0.70 2.28
CA GLY A 168 16.25 -1.56 3.35
C GLY A 168 15.89 -0.75 4.60
N ILE A 169 15.61 -1.43 5.71
CA ILE A 169 15.37 -0.78 7.00
C ILE A 169 16.70 -0.27 7.58
N GLN A 170 16.72 1.00 7.98
CA GLN A 170 17.87 1.64 8.64
C GLN A 170 17.80 1.34 10.14
N TRP A 171 18.23 0.16 10.54
CA TRP A 171 18.03 -0.38 11.90
C TRP A 171 18.58 0.50 13.01
N GLU A 172 19.68 1.22 12.75
CA GLU A 172 20.34 2.07 13.75
C GLU A 172 19.76 3.49 13.80
N ASP A 173 19.05 3.93 12.73
CA ASP A 173 18.49 5.29 12.62
C ASP A 173 17.19 5.27 11.81
N VAL A 174 16.19 4.54 12.31
CA VAL A 174 14.91 4.30 11.61
C VAL A 174 14.11 5.58 11.36
N HIS A 175 14.35 6.63 12.14
CA HIS A 175 13.68 7.93 12.01
C HIS A 175 14.56 9.02 11.37
N PHE A 176 15.76 8.66 10.89
CA PHE A 176 16.70 9.58 10.23
C PHE A 176 17.03 10.80 11.10
N GLU A 177 17.29 10.57 12.40
CA GLU A 177 17.65 11.62 13.34
C GLU A 177 19.05 12.18 13.08
N GLU A 178 20.00 11.32 12.62
CA GLU A 178 21.37 11.71 12.32
C GLU A 178 21.52 12.38 10.95
N SER A 179 20.86 11.81 9.92
CA SER A 179 20.93 12.34 8.56
C SER A 179 19.72 11.97 7.73
N TYR A 180 19.02 12.97 7.20
CA TYR A 180 17.81 12.78 6.40
C TYR A 180 18.10 12.78 4.90
N ASP A 181 17.73 11.69 4.24
CA ASP A 181 17.61 11.63 2.79
C ASP A 181 16.17 11.20 2.44
N LYS A 182 15.43 12.08 1.78
CA LYS A 182 14.00 11.88 1.50
C LYS A 182 13.70 10.64 0.65
N TRP A 183 14.64 10.23 -0.22
CA TRP A 183 14.46 9.05 -1.05
C TRP A 183 14.81 7.77 -0.30
N LYS A 184 15.82 7.79 0.58
CA LYS A 184 16.09 6.65 1.48
C LYS A 184 14.93 6.45 2.46
N ALA A 185 14.40 7.54 3.05
CA ALA A 185 13.25 7.48 3.96
C ALA A 185 12.01 6.92 3.24
N TYR A 186 11.76 7.36 2.01
CA TYR A 186 10.71 6.77 1.18
C TYR A 186 10.96 5.29 0.90
N GLY A 187 12.17 4.94 0.46
CA GLY A 187 12.56 3.55 0.20
C GLY A 187 12.39 2.64 1.39
N GLN A 188 12.87 3.06 2.57
CA GLN A 188 12.66 2.35 3.83
C GLN A 188 11.17 2.13 4.12
N SER A 189 10.34 3.17 3.98
CA SER A 189 8.91 3.06 4.25
C SER A 189 8.20 2.07 3.31
N LYS A 190 8.67 1.95 2.05
CA LYS A 190 8.13 1.01 1.06
C LYS A 190 8.66 -0.41 1.24
N THR A 191 9.88 -0.57 1.73
CA THR A 191 10.39 -1.85 2.25
C THR A 191 9.55 -2.31 3.45
N ALA A 192 9.29 -1.41 4.41
CA ALA A 192 8.47 -1.71 5.58
C ALA A 192 7.05 -2.13 5.23
N ALA A 193 6.44 -1.49 4.21
CA ALA A 193 5.12 -1.89 3.70
C ALA A 193 5.12 -3.33 3.14
N SER A 194 6.19 -3.74 2.45
CA SER A 194 6.32 -5.12 1.96
C SER A 194 6.53 -6.12 3.09
N LEU A 195 7.42 -5.81 4.02
CA LEU A 195 7.70 -6.67 5.20
C LEU A 195 6.46 -6.83 6.09
N LEU A 196 5.60 -5.80 6.20
CA LEU A 196 4.33 -5.90 6.93
C LEU A 196 3.43 -7.00 6.34
N ALA A 197 3.32 -7.08 5.01
CA ALA A 197 2.54 -8.13 4.36
C ALA A 197 3.13 -9.52 4.62
N VAL A 198 4.47 -9.66 4.60
CA VAL A 198 5.16 -10.92 4.90
C VAL A 198 4.86 -11.38 6.33
N GLU A 199 5.03 -10.49 7.32
CA GLU A 199 4.85 -10.87 8.72
C GLU A 199 3.40 -11.17 9.09
N ILE A 200 2.42 -10.41 8.56
CA ILE A 200 1.01 -10.73 8.76
C ILE A 200 0.68 -12.09 8.16
N SER A 201 1.19 -12.41 6.95
CA SER A 201 1.01 -13.73 6.35
C SER A 201 1.48 -14.85 7.26
N ASN A 202 2.66 -14.68 7.88
CA ASN A 202 3.20 -15.66 8.81
C ASN A 202 2.35 -15.80 10.08
N LYS A 203 1.96 -14.68 10.69
CA LYS A 203 1.17 -14.65 11.93
C LYS A 203 -0.25 -15.14 11.75
N MET A 204 -0.89 -14.84 10.61
CA MET A 204 -2.30 -15.12 10.34
C MET A 204 -2.51 -16.35 9.44
N LYS A 205 -1.49 -17.18 9.26
CA LYS A 205 -1.52 -18.36 8.38
C LYS A 205 -2.70 -19.30 8.64
N ASN A 206 -3.10 -19.44 9.92
CA ASN A 206 -4.18 -20.33 10.33
C ASN A 206 -5.57 -19.65 10.37
N GLU A 207 -5.62 -18.34 10.19
CA GLU A 207 -6.85 -17.52 10.27
C GLU A 207 -7.48 -17.26 8.90
N GLY A 208 -6.90 -17.81 7.82
CA GLY A 208 -7.43 -17.64 6.46
C GLY A 208 -7.20 -16.25 5.84
N ILE A 209 -6.47 -15.35 6.53
CA ILE A 209 -6.17 -14.01 6.00
C ILE A 209 -4.99 -14.10 5.03
N LYS A 210 -5.18 -13.60 3.80
CA LYS A 210 -4.14 -13.50 2.78
C LYS A 210 -3.62 -12.08 2.67
N THR A 211 -2.31 -11.93 2.47
CA THR A 211 -1.66 -10.61 2.45
C THR A 211 -0.74 -10.46 1.25
N TYR A 212 -0.71 -9.27 0.70
CA TYR A 212 0.09 -8.95 -0.48
C TYR A 212 0.68 -7.56 -0.34
N SER A 213 1.90 -7.37 -0.82
CA SER A 213 2.43 -6.04 -1.08
C SER A 213 2.45 -5.77 -2.58
N VAL A 214 2.19 -4.50 -2.98
CA VAL A 214 1.94 -4.16 -4.38
C VAL A 214 2.79 -3.00 -4.84
N HIS A 215 3.45 -3.15 -6.00
CA HIS A 215 3.93 -2.02 -6.80
C HIS A 215 2.89 -1.67 -7.87
N PRO A 216 2.29 -0.48 -7.83
CA PRO A 216 1.24 -0.11 -8.78
C PRO A 216 1.77 0.30 -10.16
N GLY A 217 3.08 0.60 -10.28
CA GLY A 217 3.71 1.17 -11.47
C GLY A 217 4.22 2.59 -11.22
N GLY A 218 4.84 3.20 -12.23
CA GLY A 218 5.06 4.64 -12.31
C GLY A 218 3.78 5.34 -12.76
N ILE A 219 3.25 6.27 -11.96
CA ILE A 219 1.97 6.94 -12.21
C ILE A 219 2.07 8.38 -11.71
N PHE A 220 1.60 9.35 -12.50
CA PHE A 220 1.45 10.72 -12.03
C PHE A 220 0.17 10.84 -11.18
N THR A 221 0.35 11.27 -9.92
CA THR A 221 -0.73 11.45 -8.94
C THR A 221 -0.36 12.59 -7.98
N PRO A 222 -1.24 13.05 -7.09
CA PRO A 222 -0.87 13.98 -6.03
C PRO A 222 0.22 13.49 -5.08
N LEU A 223 0.71 12.26 -5.22
CA LEU A 223 1.84 11.73 -4.44
C LEU A 223 3.14 12.51 -4.69
N GLN A 224 3.34 13.03 -5.93
CA GLN A 224 4.50 13.82 -6.32
C GLN A 224 4.49 15.28 -5.81
N ARG A 225 3.52 15.70 -5.00
CA ARG A 225 3.34 17.09 -4.53
C ARG A 225 4.54 17.73 -3.81
N HIS A 226 5.50 16.93 -3.36
CA HIS A 226 6.72 17.38 -2.68
C HIS A 226 7.94 17.42 -3.61
N LEU A 227 7.78 17.07 -4.88
CA LEU A 227 8.86 17.13 -5.89
C LEU A 227 8.78 18.42 -6.69
N GLU A 228 9.90 19.10 -6.79
CA GLU A 228 10.04 20.23 -7.67
C GLU A 228 10.15 19.77 -9.13
N LYS A 229 9.79 20.67 -10.08
CA LYS A 229 9.83 20.36 -11.52
C LYS A 229 11.24 19.91 -11.97
N GLU A 230 12.25 20.60 -11.50
CA GLU A 230 13.66 20.34 -11.81
C GLU A 230 14.10 18.95 -11.38
N GLU A 231 13.60 18.51 -10.23
CA GLU A 231 13.86 17.16 -9.73
C GLU A 231 13.17 16.10 -10.59
N MET A 232 11.92 16.32 -10.98
CA MET A 232 11.21 15.41 -11.89
C MET A 232 11.87 15.32 -13.26
N ILE A 233 12.48 16.42 -13.76
CA ILE A 233 13.32 16.43 -14.98
C ILE A 233 14.58 15.60 -14.75
N ALA A 234 15.28 15.80 -13.63
CA ALA A 234 16.49 15.03 -13.29
C ALA A 234 16.22 13.52 -13.12
N LEU A 235 15.03 13.14 -12.67
CA LEU A 235 14.57 11.75 -12.60
C LEU A 235 14.16 11.19 -13.97
N GLY A 236 14.13 12.02 -15.02
CA GLY A 236 13.70 11.63 -16.35
C GLY A 236 12.19 11.43 -16.49
N TRP A 237 11.38 11.94 -15.57
CA TRP A 237 9.91 11.84 -15.63
C TRP A 237 9.31 12.94 -16.50
N LEU A 238 9.89 14.12 -16.48
CA LEU A 238 9.52 15.26 -17.33
C LEU A 238 10.64 15.62 -18.29
N GLY A 239 10.26 16.18 -19.42
CA GLY A 239 11.16 16.90 -20.32
C GLY A 239 11.42 18.33 -19.82
N GLU A 240 12.36 19.05 -20.43
CA GLU A 240 12.66 20.46 -20.10
C GLU A 240 11.45 21.39 -20.32
N ASP A 241 10.57 21.04 -21.25
CA ASP A 241 9.28 21.72 -21.51
C ASP A 241 8.27 21.51 -20.37
N GLY A 242 8.49 20.55 -19.48
CA GLY A 242 7.60 20.18 -18.36
C GLY A 242 6.52 19.18 -18.72
N GLU A 243 6.51 18.68 -19.94
CA GLU A 243 5.65 17.59 -20.37
C GLU A 243 6.29 16.23 -20.00
N LEU A 244 5.52 15.16 -20.11
CA LEU A 244 6.06 13.80 -19.90
C LEU A 244 7.22 13.52 -20.83
N SER A 245 8.34 13.04 -20.29
CA SER A 245 9.44 12.55 -21.12
C SER A 245 8.97 11.35 -21.96
N GLU A 246 9.66 11.07 -23.06
CA GLU A 246 9.37 9.89 -23.91
C GLU A 246 9.42 8.58 -23.09
N MET A 247 10.39 8.48 -22.17
CA MET A 247 10.52 7.33 -21.27
C MET A 247 9.31 7.20 -20.34
N ALA A 248 8.87 8.31 -19.73
CA ALA A 248 7.71 8.30 -18.85
C ALA A 248 6.41 8.02 -19.62
N ALA A 249 6.22 8.63 -20.78
CA ALA A 249 5.06 8.39 -21.65
C ALA A 249 4.94 6.92 -22.08
N ALA A 250 6.07 6.25 -22.33
CA ALA A 250 6.08 4.83 -22.72
C ALA A 250 5.81 3.88 -21.55
N ASN A 251 6.29 4.21 -20.34
CA ASN A 251 6.33 3.26 -19.22
C ASN A 251 5.33 3.57 -18.10
N PHE A 252 4.91 4.84 -17.94
CA PHE A 252 3.96 5.18 -16.90
C PHE A 252 2.56 4.66 -17.25
N LYS A 253 1.82 4.39 -16.21
CA LYS A 253 0.43 3.91 -16.26
C LYS A 253 -0.55 5.05 -16.01
N SER A 254 -1.80 4.86 -16.42
CA SER A 254 -2.92 5.67 -15.92
C SER A 254 -3.18 5.34 -14.43
N THR A 255 -3.97 6.17 -13.74
CA THR A 255 -4.42 5.87 -12.37
C THR A 255 -5.27 4.62 -12.30
N THR A 256 -6.09 4.35 -13.33
CA THR A 256 -6.89 3.13 -13.47
C THR A 256 -5.99 1.89 -13.58
N GLN A 257 -5.04 1.88 -14.51
CA GLN A 257 -4.05 0.80 -14.63
C GLN A 257 -3.23 0.60 -13.36
N GLY A 258 -2.95 1.68 -12.61
CA GLY A 258 -2.28 1.61 -11.32
C GLY A 258 -3.09 0.88 -10.25
N ALA A 259 -4.42 0.96 -10.30
CA ALA A 259 -5.30 0.27 -9.37
C ALA A 259 -5.43 -1.23 -9.66
N ALA A 260 -5.21 -1.65 -10.91
CA ALA A 260 -5.48 -3.02 -11.36
C ALA A 260 -4.74 -4.09 -10.53
N THR A 261 -3.45 -3.88 -10.19
CA THR A 261 -2.69 -4.85 -9.39
C THR A 261 -3.25 -4.98 -7.96
N SER A 262 -3.67 -3.86 -7.34
CA SER A 262 -4.30 -3.90 -6.00
C SER A 262 -5.63 -4.63 -6.03
N LEU A 263 -6.45 -4.39 -7.05
CA LEU A 263 -7.72 -5.08 -7.26
C LEU A 263 -7.52 -6.58 -7.53
N TRP A 264 -6.54 -6.93 -8.36
CA TRP A 264 -6.18 -8.32 -8.62
C TRP A 264 -5.73 -9.04 -7.33
N CYS A 265 -4.88 -8.44 -6.51
CA CYS A 265 -4.47 -9.00 -5.23
C CYS A 265 -5.67 -9.15 -4.26
N ALA A 266 -6.59 -8.19 -4.29
CA ALA A 266 -7.75 -8.20 -3.41
C ALA A 266 -8.81 -9.24 -3.80
N THR A 267 -8.86 -9.70 -5.07
CA THR A 267 -10.03 -10.45 -5.57
C THR A 267 -9.70 -11.71 -6.34
N SER A 268 -8.50 -11.85 -6.91
CA SER A 268 -8.19 -12.95 -7.82
C SER A 268 -8.21 -14.32 -7.14
N PRO A 269 -8.94 -15.30 -7.68
CA PRO A 269 -8.91 -16.68 -7.20
C PRO A 269 -7.54 -17.35 -7.43
N MET A 270 -6.69 -16.85 -8.34
CA MET A 270 -5.35 -17.37 -8.58
C MET A 270 -4.43 -17.24 -7.35
N LEU A 271 -4.79 -16.37 -6.40
CA LEU A 271 -4.02 -16.10 -5.20
C LEU A 271 -4.58 -16.81 -3.93
N ASN A 272 -5.56 -17.69 -4.05
CA ASN A 272 -6.17 -18.34 -2.89
C ASN A 272 -5.17 -19.13 -2.03
N ASP A 273 -4.13 -19.70 -2.65
CA ASP A 273 -3.09 -20.46 -1.95
C ASP A 273 -1.77 -19.68 -1.80
N VAL A 274 -1.74 -18.40 -2.20
CA VAL A 274 -0.55 -17.54 -2.19
C VAL A 274 -0.74 -16.43 -1.16
N SER A 275 0.28 -16.15 -0.35
CA SER A 275 0.23 -15.08 0.66
C SER A 275 1.63 -14.60 1.05
N GLY A 276 1.75 -13.36 1.52
CA GLY A 276 3.01 -12.79 1.97
C GLY A 276 4.00 -12.49 0.84
N VAL A 277 3.47 -12.22 -0.36
CA VAL A 277 4.27 -11.99 -1.56
C VAL A 277 4.14 -10.55 -2.06
N TYR A 278 5.15 -10.13 -2.83
CA TYR A 278 5.13 -8.85 -3.55
C TYR A 278 4.63 -9.06 -4.97
N CYS A 279 3.72 -8.19 -5.39
CA CYS A 279 3.06 -8.25 -6.69
C CYS A 279 3.29 -6.98 -7.50
N GLU A 280 3.41 -7.13 -8.81
CA GLU A 280 3.46 -6.04 -9.78
C GLU A 280 2.82 -6.47 -11.10
N ASN A 281 2.27 -5.53 -11.86
CA ASN A 281 1.69 -5.81 -13.18
C ASN A 281 0.63 -6.93 -13.18
N CYS A 282 -0.16 -7.03 -12.11
CA CYS A 282 -1.19 -8.05 -11.88
C CYS A 282 -0.64 -9.49 -11.89
N ASP A 283 0.60 -9.67 -11.40
CA ASP A 283 1.21 -10.98 -11.15
C ASP A 283 2.07 -10.93 -9.87
N VAL A 284 2.45 -12.09 -9.36
CA VAL A 284 3.50 -12.17 -8.34
C VAL A 284 4.83 -11.82 -8.99
N ALA A 285 5.56 -10.88 -8.41
CA ALA A 285 6.83 -10.44 -8.96
C ALA A 285 7.91 -11.53 -8.84
N ALA A 286 8.76 -11.63 -9.85
CA ALA A 286 10.02 -12.35 -9.70
C ALA A 286 10.93 -11.65 -8.69
N ARG A 287 11.89 -12.37 -8.15
CA ARG A 287 13.00 -11.74 -7.40
C ARG A 287 13.82 -10.86 -8.34
N GLN A 288 14.34 -9.77 -7.81
CA GLN A 288 15.18 -8.87 -8.59
C GLN A 288 16.42 -9.60 -9.11
N GLU A 289 16.65 -9.50 -10.40
CA GLU A 289 17.87 -9.97 -11.06
C GLU A 289 18.73 -8.78 -11.49
N ASP A 290 20.06 -8.99 -11.59
CA ASP A 290 20.96 -7.98 -12.13
C ASP A 290 20.65 -7.68 -13.61
N GLY A 291 20.70 -6.42 -13.99
CA GLY A 291 20.49 -6.05 -15.38
C GLY A 291 19.85 -4.67 -15.58
N PRO A 292 19.64 -4.26 -16.84
CA PRO A 292 19.10 -2.93 -17.15
C PRO A 292 17.70 -2.66 -16.57
N MET A 293 16.91 -3.70 -16.37
CA MET A 293 15.55 -3.62 -15.83
C MET A 293 15.47 -3.77 -14.32
N ALA A 294 16.58 -4.11 -13.63
CA ALA A 294 16.64 -4.31 -12.18
C ALA A 294 16.03 -3.16 -11.37
N ARG A 295 16.15 -1.93 -11.88
CA ARG A 295 15.59 -0.73 -11.25
C ARG A 295 14.05 -0.71 -11.28
N TYR A 296 13.42 -1.32 -12.28
CA TYR A 296 12.00 -1.11 -12.60
C TYR A 296 11.12 -2.30 -12.28
N ILE A 297 11.63 -3.52 -12.32
CA ILE A 297 10.87 -4.76 -12.14
C ILE A 297 11.50 -5.66 -11.08
N GLY A 298 10.69 -6.56 -10.53
CA GLY A 298 11.09 -7.54 -9.52
C GLY A 298 11.15 -6.95 -8.11
N VAL A 299 11.31 -7.80 -7.13
CA VAL A 299 11.40 -7.44 -5.72
C VAL A 299 12.79 -7.73 -5.14
N ALA A 300 13.33 -6.79 -4.36
CA ALA A 300 14.58 -6.98 -3.64
C ALA A 300 14.41 -7.96 -2.48
N ASP A 301 15.39 -8.82 -2.26
CA ASP A 301 15.34 -9.88 -1.26
C ASP A 301 15.02 -9.38 0.14
N TRP A 302 15.61 -8.26 0.56
CA TRP A 302 15.37 -7.68 1.88
C TRP A 302 13.92 -7.22 2.12
N ALA A 303 13.17 -6.95 1.05
CA ALA A 303 11.78 -6.49 1.17
C ALA A 303 10.76 -7.64 1.33
N VAL A 304 11.21 -8.88 1.17
CA VAL A 304 10.38 -10.10 1.32
C VAL A 304 11.04 -11.16 2.21
N ASP A 305 12.07 -10.76 2.97
CA ASP A 305 12.75 -11.64 3.93
C ASP A 305 11.94 -11.77 5.22
N THR A 306 11.72 -13.01 5.67
CA THR A 306 10.91 -13.31 6.86
C THR A 306 11.56 -12.87 8.16
N ASP A 307 12.90 -12.89 8.24
CA ASP A 307 13.61 -12.53 9.45
C ASP A 307 13.62 -11.00 9.62
N GLU A 308 13.80 -10.25 8.50
CA GLU A 308 13.63 -8.80 8.45
C GLU A 308 12.19 -8.38 8.79
N ALA A 309 11.20 -9.15 8.33
CA ALA A 309 9.78 -8.88 8.60
C ALA A 309 9.45 -9.03 10.10
N SER A 310 9.92 -10.11 10.73
CA SER A 310 9.73 -10.33 12.15
C SER A 310 10.45 -9.28 13.01
N LYS A 311 11.68 -8.94 12.64
CA LYS A 311 12.45 -7.88 13.31
C LYS A 311 11.78 -6.51 13.23
N LEU A 312 11.22 -6.17 12.07
CA LEU A 312 10.48 -4.91 11.89
C LEU A 312 9.19 -4.89 12.72
N TRP A 313 8.48 -6.01 12.78
CA TRP A 313 7.29 -6.13 13.61
C TRP A 313 7.61 -5.85 15.08
N GLU A 314 8.64 -6.50 15.64
CA GLU A 314 9.09 -6.31 17.02
C GLU A 314 9.53 -4.87 17.30
N LEU A 315 10.29 -4.26 16.38
CA LEU A 315 10.67 -2.85 16.46
C LEU A 315 9.43 -1.95 16.52
N THR A 316 8.45 -2.18 15.65
CA THR A 316 7.24 -1.33 15.60
C THR A 316 6.39 -1.50 16.86
N GLU A 317 6.25 -2.73 17.38
CA GLU A 317 5.56 -2.96 18.66
C GLU A 317 6.26 -2.26 19.83
N HIS A 318 7.60 -2.33 19.88
CA HIS A 318 8.37 -1.64 20.91
C HIS A 318 8.23 -0.12 20.82
N THR A 319 8.28 0.43 19.62
CA THR A 319 8.07 1.86 19.36
C THR A 319 6.70 2.32 19.86
N LEU A 320 5.66 1.53 19.61
CA LEU A 320 4.30 1.85 20.08
C LEU A 320 4.12 1.69 21.59
N ALA A 321 4.78 0.72 22.21
CA ALA A 321 4.73 0.52 23.67
C ALA A 321 5.34 1.71 24.45
N SER A 322 6.24 2.46 23.85
CA SER A 322 6.83 3.65 24.45
C SER A 322 5.89 4.86 24.53
N LEU A 323 4.72 4.80 23.85
CA LEU A 323 3.69 5.84 23.89
C LEU A 323 2.68 5.67 25.05
N SER A 324 2.75 4.54 25.78
CA SER A 324 1.75 4.12 26.80
C SER A 324 2.01 4.70 28.18
#